data_c3e88ce2ee8e9e3b525265e75c9bc994
#
_entry.id   c3e88ce2ee8e9e3b525265e75c9bc994
#
_cell.length_a   1.000
_cell.length_b   1.000
_cell.length_c   1.000
_cell.angle_alpha   90.00
_cell.angle_beta   90.00
_cell.angle_gamma   90.00
#
_symmetry.space_group_name_H-M   'P 1'
#
loop_
_entity.id
_entity.type
_entity.pdbx_description
1 polymer ?
#
loop_
_entity_poly.entity_id
_entity_poly.type
_entity_poly.pdbx_seq_one_letter_code
_entity_poly.pdbx_strand_id
1 'polypeptide(L)'
;MSTATRSPTRKTTYEMSAAIARISVPQYQKMIREGIFDVNDHVELLENYVVLKMARNPKHDDVIDHIYEVLAVHKPNGWRIRSQSAVTFSDSQPEPDLAVVRGQEFAKRHPLSSETGLVIEVANSSLMRDRNDKGRIYSRAGIPIYWLVNLVENRIEVYTQPSGPCEDPAYASCEMFTAGQSIPLTLDGKVEATLDVSELLG
;
A
#
# COMPACT_ATOMS: atom_id res chain seq x y z
N MET A 1 -21.88 -33.44 43.74
CA MET A 1 -21.17 -32.37 42.96
C MET A 1 -21.10 -32.84 41.51
N SER A 2 -21.95 -32.26 40.66
CA SER A 2 -22.07 -32.67 39.25
C SER A 2 -21.24 -31.70 38.40
N THR A 3 -20.20 -32.18 37.77
CA THR A 3 -19.36 -31.42 36.85
C THR A 3 -20.02 -31.43 35.48
N ALA A 4 -20.59 -30.27 35.07
CA ALA A 4 -21.12 -30.09 33.74
C ALA A 4 -19.95 -29.90 32.74
N THR A 5 -19.76 -30.87 31.87
CA THR A 5 -18.82 -30.84 30.77
C THR A 5 -19.36 -29.93 29.67
N ARG A 6 -18.73 -28.81 29.44
CA ARG A 6 -19.07 -27.86 28.37
C ARG A 6 -18.62 -28.43 27.01
N SER A 7 -19.56 -28.81 26.17
CA SER A 7 -19.27 -29.25 24.79
C SER A 7 -18.60 -28.12 23.98
N PRO A 8 -17.58 -28.44 23.16
CA PRO A 8 -16.93 -27.43 22.31
C PRO A 8 -17.90 -27.00 21.22
N THR A 9 -18.11 -25.68 21.12
CA THR A 9 -18.88 -25.03 20.04
C THR A 9 -18.16 -25.26 18.72
N ARG A 10 -18.73 -26.11 17.85
CA ARG A 10 -18.24 -26.38 16.50
C ARG A 10 -18.38 -25.11 15.69
N LYS A 11 -17.27 -24.43 15.39
CA LYS A 11 -17.23 -23.35 14.38
C LYS A 11 -17.54 -23.99 13.03
N THR A 12 -18.75 -23.81 12.53
CA THR A 12 -19.12 -24.20 11.18
C THR A 12 -18.49 -23.19 10.23
N THR A 13 -17.35 -23.53 9.64
CA THR A 13 -16.78 -22.79 8.52
C THR A 13 -17.64 -23.15 7.30
N TYR A 14 -18.47 -22.23 6.84
CA TYR A 14 -19.11 -22.35 5.54
C TYR A 14 -18.05 -22.08 4.47
N GLU A 15 -17.55 -23.13 3.83
CA GLU A 15 -16.83 -22.97 2.57
C GLU A 15 -17.86 -22.61 1.51
N MET A 16 -17.81 -21.37 1.02
CA MET A 16 -18.61 -20.99 -0.12
C MET A 16 -18.06 -21.71 -1.36
N SER A 17 -18.82 -22.64 -1.90
CA SER A 17 -18.52 -23.32 -3.17
C SER A 17 -18.90 -22.49 -4.39
N ALA A 18 -19.39 -21.26 -4.21
CA ALA A 18 -19.78 -20.36 -5.29
C ALA A 18 -18.58 -19.61 -5.85
N ALA A 19 -18.55 -19.43 -7.17
CA ALA A 19 -17.57 -18.57 -7.82
C ALA A 19 -17.77 -17.11 -7.37
N ILE A 20 -16.73 -16.48 -6.85
CA ILE A 20 -16.77 -15.07 -6.46
C ILE A 20 -16.63 -14.22 -7.73
N ALA A 21 -17.57 -13.28 -7.95
CA ALA A 21 -17.50 -12.37 -9.08
C ALA A 21 -16.34 -11.36 -8.88
N ARG A 22 -15.54 -11.18 -9.92
CA ARG A 22 -14.45 -10.20 -9.94
C ARG A 22 -14.95 -8.90 -10.56
N ILE A 23 -14.51 -7.77 -10.02
CA ILE A 23 -14.88 -6.43 -10.46
C ILE A 23 -13.67 -5.80 -11.15
N SER A 24 -13.80 -5.43 -12.43
CA SER A 24 -12.73 -4.74 -13.14
C SER A 24 -12.56 -3.30 -12.63
N VAL A 25 -11.37 -2.71 -12.83
CA VAL A 25 -11.10 -1.32 -12.46
C VAL A 25 -12.13 -0.34 -13.05
N PRO A 26 -12.52 -0.41 -14.35
CA PRO A 26 -13.58 0.46 -14.88
C PRO A 26 -14.94 0.27 -14.19
N GLN A 27 -15.30 -0.95 -13.82
CA GLN A 27 -16.55 -1.22 -13.07
C GLN A 27 -16.48 -0.60 -11.66
N TYR A 28 -15.37 -0.78 -10.94
CA TYR A 28 -15.16 -0.19 -9.62
C TYR A 28 -15.22 1.33 -9.67
N GLN A 29 -14.54 1.95 -10.64
CA GLN A 29 -14.59 3.41 -10.85
C GLN A 29 -15.99 3.91 -11.19
N LYS A 30 -16.78 3.11 -11.93
CA LYS A 30 -18.19 3.43 -12.19
C LYS A 30 -19.01 3.35 -10.89
N MET A 31 -18.80 2.32 -10.07
CA MET A 31 -19.52 2.18 -8.79
C MET A 31 -19.28 3.38 -7.87
N ILE A 32 -18.04 3.89 -7.80
CA ILE A 32 -17.71 5.11 -7.06
C ILE A 32 -18.43 6.34 -7.66
N ARG A 33 -18.38 6.53 -8.98
CA ARG A 33 -19.05 7.67 -9.62
C ARG A 33 -20.56 7.68 -9.44
N GLU A 34 -21.18 6.51 -9.40
CA GLU A 34 -22.63 6.35 -9.17
C GLU A 34 -23.00 6.36 -7.68
N GLY A 35 -22.03 6.55 -6.78
CA GLY A 35 -22.27 6.60 -5.32
C GLY A 35 -22.63 5.25 -4.70
N ILE A 36 -22.26 4.12 -5.33
CA ILE A 36 -22.44 2.79 -4.73
C ILE A 36 -21.45 2.59 -3.60
N PHE A 37 -20.23 3.14 -3.76
CA PHE A 37 -19.24 3.27 -2.70
C PHE A 37 -18.90 4.76 -2.49
N ASP A 38 -18.77 5.17 -1.25
CA ASP A 38 -18.35 6.51 -0.87
C ASP A 38 -17.18 6.49 0.12
N VAL A 39 -16.79 7.65 0.62
CA VAL A 39 -15.66 7.80 1.54
C VAL A 39 -15.83 7.06 2.88
N ASN A 40 -17.05 6.72 3.27
CA ASN A 40 -17.36 6.04 4.52
C ASN A 40 -17.26 4.51 4.39
N ASP A 41 -17.26 3.97 3.16
CA ASP A 41 -17.19 2.54 2.94
C ASP A 41 -15.79 1.97 3.23
N HIS A 42 -14.77 2.83 3.22
CA HIS A 42 -13.37 2.45 3.47
C HIS A 42 -12.93 1.22 2.68
N VAL A 43 -13.18 1.21 1.37
CA VAL A 43 -12.84 0.11 0.47
C VAL A 43 -11.75 0.49 -0.52
N GLU A 44 -11.05 -0.51 -1.03
CA GLU A 44 -10.12 -0.41 -2.16
C GLU A 44 -10.31 -1.63 -3.08
N LEU A 45 -9.88 -1.53 -4.34
CA LEU A 45 -9.91 -2.66 -5.27
C LEU A 45 -8.52 -3.30 -5.33
N LEU A 46 -8.42 -4.56 -4.93
CA LEU A 46 -7.20 -5.36 -5.02
C LEU A 46 -7.47 -6.64 -5.80
N GLU A 47 -6.74 -6.87 -6.90
CA GLU A 47 -6.86 -8.08 -7.75
C GLU A 47 -8.29 -8.40 -8.18
N ASN A 48 -9.03 -7.35 -8.56
CA ASN A 48 -10.45 -7.40 -8.93
C ASN A 48 -11.41 -7.75 -7.76
N TYR A 49 -10.96 -7.66 -6.50
CA TYR A 49 -11.81 -7.80 -5.32
C TYR A 49 -11.95 -6.46 -4.59
N VAL A 50 -13.17 -6.10 -4.23
CA VAL A 50 -13.42 -4.99 -3.31
C VAL A 50 -13.12 -5.48 -1.90
N VAL A 51 -12.18 -4.85 -1.23
CA VAL A 51 -11.72 -5.21 0.10
C VAL A 51 -11.82 -4.05 1.06
N LEU A 52 -12.08 -4.33 2.34
CA LEU A 52 -12.07 -3.31 3.37
C LEU A 52 -10.64 -2.87 3.69
N LYS A 53 -10.44 -1.57 3.83
CA LYS A 53 -9.18 -1.01 4.35
C LYS A 53 -9.08 -1.26 5.85
N MET A 54 -7.86 -1.43 6.33
CA MET A 54 -7.61 -1.60 7.77
C MET A 54 -7.79 -0.27 8.50
N ALA A 55 -8.31 -0.36 9.73
CA ALA A 55 -8.39 0.81 10.59
C ALA A 55 -6.99 1.29 11.01
N ARG A 56 -6.82 2.59 11.06
CA ARG A 56 -5.57 3.28 11.44
C ARG A 56 -5.63 3.71 12.91
N ASN A 57 -4.48 4.03 13.46
CA ASN A 57 -4.34 4.58 14.79
C ASN A 57 -3.47 5.85 14.77
N PRO A 58 -3.49 6.69 15.83
CA PRO A 58 -2.75 7.96 15.85
C PRO A 58 -1.26 7.84 15.53
N LYS A 59 -0.58 6.78 16.00
CA LYS A 59 0.86 6.58 15.70
C LYS A 59 1.10 6.33 14.21
N HIS A 60 0.21 5.61 13.56
CA HIS A 60 0.28 5.36 12.10
C HIS A 60 0.14 6.68 11.33
N ASP A 61 -0.83 7.52 11.70
CA ASP A 61 -1.08 8.79 11.02
C ASP A 61 0.09 9.78 11.24
N ASP A 62 0.64 9.84 12.45
CA ASP A 62 1.80 10.66 12.80
C ASP A 62 3.04 10.32 11.96
N VAL A 63 3.33 9.04 11.79
CA VAL A 63 4.45 8.59 10.93
C VAL A 63 4.21 8.94 9.44
N ILE A 64 2.98 8.88 8.96
CA ILE A 64 2.66 9.33 7.59
C ILE A 64 2.97 10.82 7.43
N ASP A 65 2.59 11.64 8.41
CA ASP A 65 2.83 13.07 8.37
C ASP A 65 4.33 13.38 8.38
N HIS A 66 5.15 12.73 9.23
CA HIS A 66 6.61 12.87 9.23
C HIS A 66 7.22 12.50 7.87
N ILE A 67 6.86 11.34 7.31
CA ILE A 67 7.36 10.92 5.99
C ILE A 67 6.95 11.92 4.91
N TYR A 68 5.70 12.41 4.95
CA TYR A 68 5.22 13.40 3.99
C TYR A 68 6.04 14.69 4.06
N GLU A 69 6.31 15.22 5.25
CA GLU A 69 7.09 16.44 5.46
C GLU A 69 8.52 16.29 4.94
N VAL A 70 9.20 15.19 5.30
CA VAL A 70 10.56 14.89 4.81
C VAL A 70 10.58 14.79 3.29
N LEU A 71 9.66 14.03 2.69
CA LEU A 71 9.59 13.89 1.24
C LEU A 71 9.24 15.22 0.54
N ALA A 72 8.40 16.05 1.13
CA ALA A 72 7.99 17.34 0.54
C ALA A 72 9.18 18.28 0.32
N VAL A 73 10.18 18.24 1.22
CA VAL A 73 11.40 19.03 1.09
C VAL A 73 12.34 18.47 0.03
N HIS A 74 12.40 17.14 -0.13
CA HIS A 74 13.44 16.48 -0.92
C HIS A 74 12.99 16.02 -2.31
N LYS A 75 11.68 15.97 -2.58
CA LYS A 75 11.19 15.54 -3.90
C LYS A 75 11.62 16.53 -4.99
N PRO A 76 12.09 16.06 -6.15
CA PRO A 76 12.45 16.95 -7.24
C PRO A 76 11.22 17.55 -7.94
N ASN A 77 11.46 18.61 -8.73
CA ASN A 77 10.43 19.20 -9.58
C ASN A 77 9.85 18.16 -10.56
N GLY A 78 8.55 18.27 -10.84
CA GLY A 78 7.84 17.32 -11.70
C GLY A 78 7.28 16.12 -10.97
N TRP A 79 7.62 15.94 -9.71
CA TRP A 79 7.06 14.90 -8.83
C TRP A 79 6.11 15.49 -7.79
N ARG A 80 5.12 14.72 -7.42
CA ARG A 80 4.10 15.07 -6.42
C ARG A 80 3.97 13.93 -5.41
N ILE A 81 3.82 14.27 -4.15
CA ILE A 81 3.42 13.33 -3.11
C ILE A 81 1.90 13.33 -3.04
N ARG A 82 1.32 12.15 -2.99
CA ARG A 82 -0.10 11.93 -2.77
C ARG A 82 -0.25 11.13 -1.48
N SER A 83 -1.07 11.64 -0.58
CA SER A 83 -1.42 10.92 0.64
C SER A 83 -2.79 10.28 0.47
N GLN A 84 -2.92 9.01 0.85
CA GLN A 84 -4.17 8.25 0.94
C GLN A 84 -5.06 8.41 -0.31
N SER A 85 -4.41 8.38 -1.45
CA SER A 85 -5.06 8.62 -2.74
C SER A 85 -4.76 7.48 -3.69
N ALA A 86 -5.78 7.02 -4.40
CA ALA A 86 -5.66 5.87 -5.27
C ALA A 86 -4.60 6.00 -6.36
N VAL A 87 -3.97 4.87 -6.68
CA VAL A 87 -3.16 4.62 -7.88
C VAL A 87 -3.84 3.54 -8.71
N THR A 88 -3.91 3.71 -10.01
CA THR A 88 -4.62 2.78 -10.91
C THR A 88 -3.66 1.80 -11.56
N PHE A 89 -3.92 0.50 -11.39
CA PHE A 89 -3.25 -0.61 -12.07
C PHE A 89 -4.22 -1.34 -13.01
N SER A 90 -3.77 -2.40 -13.64
CA SER A 90 -4.59 -3.18 -14.60
C SER A 90 -5.78 -3.87 -13.94
N ASP A 91 -5.62 -4.36 -12.71
CA ASP A 91 -6.59 -5.17 -11.97
C ASP A 91 -6.83 -4.70 -10.53
N SER A 92 -6.20 -3.59 -10.15
CA SER A 92 -6.22 -3.07 -8.79
C SER A 92 -6.27 -1.54 -8.79
N GLN A 93 -6.88 -0.97 -7.76
CA GLN A 93 -6.84 0.45 -7.48
C GLN A 93 -6.64 0.64 -5.97
N PRO A 94 -5.40 0.36 -5.48
CA PRO A 94 -5.06 0.57 -4.08
C PRO A 94 -5.01 2.05 -3.74
N GLU A 95 -5.19 2.35 -2.45
CA GLU A 95 -4.98 3.67 -1.87
C GLU A 95 -3.82 3.61 -0.86
N PRO A 96 -2.57 3.70 -1.32
CA PRO A 96 -1.41 3.67 -0.43
C PRO A 96 -1.41 4.85 0.53
N ASP A 97 -0.74 4.68 1.67
CA ASP A 97 -0.59 5.78 2.63
C ASP A 97 0.12 6.97 1.99
N LEU A 98 1.21 6.72 1.25
CA LEU A 98 1.84 7.74 0.41
C LEU A 98 2.26 7.16 -0.95
N ALA A 99 2.20 7.99 -1.99
CA ALA A 99 2.76 7.70 -3.30
C ALA A 99 3.49 8.91 -3.86
N VAL A 100 4.69 8.71 -4.39
CA VAL A 100 5.43 9.73 -5.15
C VAL A 100 5.21 9.47 -6.63
N VAL A 101 4.52 10.40 -7.27
CA VAL A 101 4.05 10.24 -8.66
C VAL A 101 4.56 11.35 -9.55
N ARG A 102 4.82 11.05 -10.82
CA ARG A 102 5.20 12.00 -11.84
C ARG A 102 3.97 12.72 -12.40
N GLY A 103 4.09 14.02 -12.64
CA GLY A 103 3.02 14.83 -13.22
C GLY A 103 2.37 15.76 -12.20
N GLN A 104 1.48 16.62 -12.71
CA GLN A 104 0.93 17.72 -11.92
C GLN A 104 -0.60 17.71 -11.86
N GLU A 105 -1.29 17.04 -12.78
CA GLU A 105 -2.75 17.11 -12.89
C GLU A 105 -3.40 15.73 -12.85
N PHE A 106 -4.02 15.42 -11.72
CA PHE A 106 -4.81 14.21 -11.51
C PHE A 106 -6.27 14.51 -11.17
N ALA A 107 -6.79 15.67 -11.60
CA ALA A 107 -8.17 16.07 -11.31
C ALA A 107 -9.22 15.20 -12.03
N LYS A 108 -8.86 14.56 -13.15
CA LYS A 108 -9.77 13.75 -13.96
C LYS A 108 -9.56 12.23 -13.83
N ARG A 109 -8.45 11.81 -13.27
CA ARG A 109 -8.10 10.40 -13.07
C ARG A 109 -7.07 10.23 -11.96
N HIS A 110 -6.91 9.04 -11.47
CA HIS A 110 -5.78 8.68 -10.62
C HIS A 110 -4.52 8.43 -11.45
N PRO A 111 -3.30 8.58 -10.86
CA PRO A 111 -2.05 8.22 -11.54
C PRO A 111 -2.04 6.72 -11.88
N LEU A 112 -1.31 6.38 -12.94
CA LEU A 112 -1.05 5.01 -13.35
C LEU A 112 0.24 4.48 -12.69
N SER A 113 0.44 3.16 -12.72
CA SER A 113 1.68 2.54 -12.23
C SER A 113 2.92 3.13 -12.91
N SER A 114 2.87 3.39 -14.23
CA SER A 114 3.98 3.98 -15.00
C SER A 114 4.32 5.42 -14.63
N GLU A 115 3.45 6.11 -13.90
CA GLU A 115 3.66 7.46 -13.38
C GLU A 115 4.07 7.47 -11.91
N THR A 116 4.17 6.29 -11.28
CA THR A 116 4.45 6.12 -9.85
C THR A 116 5.88 5.63 -9.64
N GLY A 117 6.70 6.45 -8.98
CA GLY A 117 8.11 6.12 -8.71
C GLY A 117 8.33 5.42 -7.38
N LEU A 118 7.48 5.71 -6.38
CA LEU A 118 7.59 5.16 -5.04
C LEU A 118 6.18 5.01 -4.44
N VAL A 119 5.93 3.89 -3.80
CA VAL A 119 4.77 3.65 -2.94
C VAL A 119 5.24 3.37 -1.53
N ILE A 120 4.53 3.90 -0.53
CA ILE A 120 4.82 3.73 0.89
C ILE A 120 3.55 3.28 1.61
N GLU A 121 3.67 2.23 2.39
CA GLU A 121 2.65 1.77 3.34
C GLU A 121 3.24 1.80 4.74
N VAL A 122 2.47 2.30 5.70
CA VAL A 122 2.81 2.30 7.13
C VAL A 122 2.02 1.19 7.79
N ALA A 123 2.70 0.18 8.31
CA ALA A 123 2.09 -1.05 8.78
C ALA A 123 2.30 -1.29 10.27
N ASN A 124 1.20 -1.56 10.96
CA ASN A 124 1.16 -2.09 12.31
C ASN A 124 0.38 -3.42 12.31
N SER A 125 -0.93 -3.40 12.48
CA SER A 125 -1.77 -4.59 12.41
C SER A 125 -1.94 -5.17 10.98
N SER A 126 -1.69 -4.35 9.96
CA SER A 126 -1.75 -4.71 8.52
C SER A 126 -0.47 -5.36 7.98
N LEU A 127 0.60 -5.46 8.78
CA LEU A 127 1.96 -5.80 8.32
C LEU A 127 2.03 -7.01 7.39
N MET A 128 1.35 -8.11 7.71
CA MET A 128 1.38 -9.32 6.88
C MET A 128 0.68 -9.12 5.53
N ARG A 129 -0.41 -8.36 5.51
CA ARG A 129 -1.14 -8.02 4.27
C ARG A 129 -0.31 -7.09 3.39
N ASP A 130 0.29 -6.06 3.97
CA ASP A 130 1.08 -5.08 3.22
C ASP A 130 2.37 -5.72 2.68
N ARG A 131 3.01 -6.58 3.47
CA ARG A 131 4.20 -7.32 3.03
C ARG A 131 3.91 -8.32 1.91
N ASN A 132 2.84 -9.10 2.02
CA ASN A 132 2.55 -10.21 1.12
C ASN A 132 1.63 -9.77 -0.04
N ASP A 133 0.40 -9.30 0.28
CA ASP A 133 -0.59 -9.02 -0.75
C ASP A 133 -0.27 -7.73 -1.51
N LYS A 134 -0.04 -6.62 -0.81
CA LYS A 134 0.29 -5.35 -1.46
C LYS A 134 1.67 -5.39 -2.11
N GLY A 135 2.68 -5.99 -1.46
CA GLY A 135 4.00 -6.19 -2.06
C GLY A 135 3.93 -6.93 -3.39
N ARG A 136 3.13 -8.00 -3.47
CA ARG A 136 2.87 -8.76 -4.70
C ARG A 136 2.15 -7.92 -5.75
N ILE A 137 1.12 -7.17 -5.35
CA ILE A 137 0.34 -6.29 -6.24
C ILE A 137 1.20 -5.18 -6.82
N TYR A 138 2.02 -4.52 -5.99
CA TYR A 138 2.93 -3.45 -6.42
C TYR A 138 4.03 -3.98 -7.33
N SER A 139 4.62 -5.14 -7.01
CA SER A 139 5.60 -5.79 -7.87
C SER A 139 5.02 -6.13 -9.23
N ARG A 140 3.83 -6.74 -9.29
CA ARG A 140 3.14 -7.05 -10.55
C ARG A 140 2.84 -5.81 -11.37
N ALA A 141 2.46 -4.72 -10.73
CA ALA A 141 2.20 -3.44 -11.39
C ALA A 141 3.47 -2.75 -11.89
N GLY A 142 4.67 -3.26 -11.55
CA GLY A 142 5.95 -2.69 -11.94
C GLY A 142 6.32 -1.43 -11.17
N ILE A 143 5.80 -1.25 -9.93
CA ILE A 143 6.19 -0.13 -9.08
C ILE A 143 7.67 -0.29 -8.72
N PRO A 144 8.55 0.66 -9.13
CA PRO A 144 9.99 0.47 -9.03
C PRO A 144 10.49 0.30 -7.60
N ILE A 145 9.88 1.04 -6.64
CA ILE A 145 10.28 1.05 -5.25
C ILE A 145 9.03 1.02 -4.36
N TYR A 146 9.04 0.11 -3.40
CA TYR A 146 8.03 -0.01 -2.36
C TYR A 146 8.70 0.07 -0.98
N TRP A 147 8.28 1.03 -0.16
CA TRP A 147 8.68 1.13 1.23
C TRP A 147 7.56 0.61 2.12
N LEU A 148 7.87 -0.35 2.96
CA LEU A 148 7.00 -0.82 4.04
C LEU A 148 7.57 -0.35 5.38
N VAL A 149 6.93 0.65 5.95
CA VAL A 149 7.29 1.20 7.26
C VAL A 149 6.70 0.31 8.34
N ASN A 150 7.52 -0.57 8.88
CA ASN A 150 7.14 -1.59 9.85
C ASN A 150 7.20 -1.02 11.27
N LEU A 151 6.06 -0.58 11.79
CA LEU A 151 5.93 0.00 13.14
C LEU A 151 6.08 -1.04 14.27
N VAL A 152 5.94 -2.35 13.95
CA VAL A 152 6.09 -3.43 14.92
C VAL A 152 7.57 -3.62 15.28
N GLU A 153 8.43 -3.56 14.25
CA GLU A 153 9.87 -3.77 14.39
C GLU A 153 10.68 -2.47 14.29
N ASN A 154 9.99 -1.34 14.15
CA ASN A 154 10.56 0.02 14.08
C ASN A 154 11.66 0.14 13.01
N ARG A 155 11.33 -0.24 11.77
CA ARG A 155 12.22 -0.22 10.62
C ARG A 155 11.49 0.07 9.32
N ILE A 156 12.23 0.41 8.27
CA ILE A 156 11.72 0.55 6.90
C ILE A 156 12.28 -0.59 6.07
N GLU A 157 11.39 -1.33 5.41
CA GLU A 157 11.72 -2.39 4.46
C GLU A 157 11.61 -1.79 3.05
N VAL A 158 12.71 -1.77 2.30
CA VAL A 158 12.79 -1.20 0.96
C VAL A 158 12.83 -2.30 -0.06
N TYR A 159 11.75 -2.45 -0.79
CA TYR A 159 11.61 -3.44 -1.84
C TYR A 159 11.92 -2.81 -3.20
N THR A 160 12.80 -3.46 -3.96
CA THR A 160 13.23 -3.01 -5.30
C THR A 160 13.29 -4.17 -6.29
N GLN A 161 13.46 -3.86 -7.58
CA GLN A 161 13.53 -4.84 -8.66
C GLN A 161 12.22 -5.67 -8.76
N PRO A 162 11.07 -5.01 -9.07
CA PRO A 162 9.80 -5.70 -9.26
C PRO A 162 9.89 -6.67 -10.45
N SER A 163 9.32 -7.86 -10.31
CA SER A 163 9.26 -8.85 -11.40
C SER A 163 8.40 -8.41 -12.58
N GLY A 164 7.47 -7.47 -12.35
CA GLY A 164 6.38 -7.21 -13.28
C GLY A 164 5.34 -8.35 -13.30
N PRO A 165 4.49 -8.38 -14.33
CA PRO A 165 3.45 -9.40 -14.47
C PRO A 165 4.06 -10.79 -14.73
N CYS A 166 3.87 -11.72 -13.80
CA CYS A 166 4.25 -13.13 -13.91
C CYS A 166 3.33 -13.99 -13.03
N GLU A 167 3.56 -15.29 -12.96
CA GLU A 167 2.75 -16.22 -12.18
C GLU A 167 2.83 -15.94 -10.67
N ASP A 168 4.04 -15.65 -10.16
CA ASP A 168 4.30 -15.32 -8.76
C ASP A 168 5.07 -13.98 -8.66
N PRO A 169 4.38 -12.84 -8.75
CA PRO A 169 5.03 -11.53 -8.74
C PRO A 169 5.66 -11.23 -7.37
N ALA A 170 6.92 -10.84 -7.39
CA ALA A 170 7.66 -10.47 -6.19
C ALA A 170 8.75 -9.44 -6.51
N TYR A 171 9.20 -8.71 -5.50
CA TYR A 171 10.41 -7.92 -5.57
C TYR A 171 11.62 -8.82 -5.37
N ALA A 172 12.66 -8.66 -6.20
CA ALA A 172 13.87 -9.49 -6.13
C ALA A 172 14.81 -9.05 -5.00
N SER A 173 14.66 -7.82 -4.48
CA SER A 173 15.50 -7.30 -3.39
C SER A 173 14.63 -6.66 -2.29
N CYS A 174 15.03 -6.88 -1.04
CA CYS A 174 14.50 -6.21 0.13
C CYS A 174 15.67 -5.84 1.05
N GLU A 175 15.84 -4.55 1.30
CA GLU A 175 16.81 -4.02 2.26
C GLU A 175 16.09 -3.45 3.47
N MET A 176 16.67 -3.61 4.66
CA MET A 176 16.07 -3.16 5.92
C MET A 176 16.89 -2.01 6.52
N PHE A 177 16.20 -0.93 6.89
CA PHE A 177 16.80 0.25 7.48
C PHE A 177 16.18 0.56 8.82
N THR A 178 17.03 0.83 9.81
CA THR A 178 16.63 1.19 11.19
C THR A 178 17.07 2.61 11.54
N ALA A 179 16.55 3.15 12.63
CA ALA A 179 16.96 4.46 13.13
C ALA A 179 18.50 4.59 13.22
N GLY A 180 19.02 5.75 12.83
CA GLY A 180 20.46 6.02 12.71
C GLY A 180 21.10 5.60 11.40
N GLN A 181 20.33 4.94 10.50
CA GLN A 181 20.75 4.69 9.13
C GLN A 181 20.11 5.69 8.17
N SER A 182 20.60 5.73 6.94
CA SER A 182 20.05 6.59 5.89
C SER A 182 19.52 5.74 4.72
N ILE A 183 18.39 6.17 4.15
CA ILE A 183 17.72 5.53 3.04
C ILE A 183 17.76 6.44 1.80
N PRO A 184 18.12 5.94 0.60
CA PRO A 184 18.10 6.75 -0.60
C PRO A 184 16.67 6.95 -1.12
N LEU A 185 16.26 8.21 -1.34
CA LEU A 185 15.10 8.55 -2.14
C LEU A 185 15.49 8.45 -3.62
N THR A 186 15.12 7.35 -4.26
CA THR A 186 15.44 7.12 -5.66
C THR A 186 14.19 7.26 -6.52
N LEU A 187 14.26 8.10 -7.55
CA LEU A 187 13.19 8.30 -8.53
C LEU A 187 13.80 8.23 -9.94
N ASP A 188 13.17 7.49 -10.85
CA ASP A 188 13.69 7.24 -12.20
C ASP A 188 15.12 6.69 -12.25
N GLY A 189 15.48 5.86 -11.27
CA GLY A 189 16.83 5.29 -11.15
C GLY A 189 17.90 6.26 -10.65
N LYS A 190 17.54 7.51 -10.30
CA LYS A 190 18.43 8.52 -9.78
C LYS A 190 18.18 8.75 -8.29
N VAL A 191 19.23 8.76 -7.47
CA VAL A 191 19.16 9.16 -6.08
C VAL A 191 18.99 10.68 -6.01
N GLU A 192 17.84 11.13 -5.56
CA GLU A 192 17.50 12.55 -5.44
C GLU A 192 17.89 13.12 -4.08
N ALA A 193 17.84 12.29 -3.03
CA ALA A 193 18.26 12.64 -1.68
C ALA A 193 18.64 11.39 -0.88
N THR A 194 19.30 11.61 0.25
CA THR A 194 19.54 10.58 1.28
C THR A 194 18.84 11.05 2.56
N LEU A 195 17.92 10.26 3.08
CA LEU A 195 17.01 10.62 4.17
C LEU A 195 17.39 9.86 5.44
N ASP A 196 17.37 10.53 6.60
CA ASP A 196 17.58 9.87 7.88
C ASP A 196 16.33 9.07 8.28
N VAL A 197 16.53 7.80 8.60
CA VAL A 197 15.44 6.90 9.00
C VAL A 197 14.81 7.34 10.32
N SER A 198 15.58 7.97 11.20
CA SER A 198 15.05 8.51 12.47
C SER A 198 14.04 9.63 12.23
N GLU A 199 14.29 10.50 11.22
CA GLU A 199 13.36 11.57 10.85
C GLU A 199 12.08 11.01 10.19
N LEU A 200 12.18 9.87 9.47
CA LEU A 200 11.03 9.23 8.83
C LEU A 200 10.14 8.48 9.82
N LEU A 201 10.71 7.98 10.93
CA LEU A 201 9.96 7.20 11.92
C LEU A 201 9.38 8.04 13.06
N GLY A 202 9.86 9.29 13.22
CA GLY A 202 9.44 10.24 14.26
C GLY A 202 10.01 9.98 15.64
#